data_e446f0349f0d74fc66c0c38b306a545b
#
_entry.id   e446f0349f0d74fc66c0c38b306a545b
#
_cell.length_a   1.000
_cell.length_b   1.000
_cell.length_c   1.000
_cell.angle_alpha   90.00
_cell.angle_beta   90.00
_cell.angle_gamma   90.00
#
_symmetry.space_group_name_H-M   'P 1'
#
loop_
_entity.id
_entity.type
_entity.pdbx_description
1 polymer ?
#
loop_
_entity_poly.entity_id
_entity_poly.type
_entity_poly.pdbx_seq_one_letter_code
_entity_poly.pdbx_strand_id
1 'polypeptide(L)'
;MPKKIASGFAALALLLFVAGPIVWLAFHAFATEWRVPNLLPAGLTFEWWGKVFGTPKFVTSILNSLMFAVLSTTLTALICMPAAYAFGRMQFPGRTVMLLGLFATNAFPKMGLFVSIAALYYAFNLMETIPGVTIAHMLGQVVFLTWIPAASFAAVPRRLEDACLLYTSDA
;
A
#
# COMPACT_ATOMS: atom_id res chain seq x y z
N MET A 1 28.94 -26.25 8.57
CA MET A 1 29.39 -25.30 7.54
C MET A 1 28.53 -25.30 6.27
N PRO A 2 28.12 -26.41 5.64
CA PRO A 2 27.35 -26.40 4.38
C PRO A 2 25.97 -25.69 4.49
N LYS A 3 25.28 -25.80 5.62
CA LYS A 3 23.97 -25.11 5.82
C LYS A 3 24.09 -23.59 5.79
N LYS A 4 25.15 -23.00 6.33
CA LYS A 4 25.35 -21.53 6.31
C LYS A 4 25.68 -21.03 4.89
N ILE A 5 26.43 -21.79 4.12
CA ILE A 5 26.77 -21.46 2.71
C ILE A 5 25.50 -21.56 1.84
N ALA A 6 24.72 -22.64 2.00
CA ALA A 6 23.46 -22.81 1.28
C ALA A 6 22.43 -21.71 1.64
N SER A 7 22.33 -21.35 2.93
CA SER A 7 21.49 -20.24 3.39
C SER A 7 21.95 -18.89 2.82
N GLY A 8 23.25 -18.63 2.75
CA GLY A 8 23.81 -17.42 2.16
C GLY A 8 23.52 -17.31 0.66
N PHE A 9 23.67 -18.42 -0.08
CA PHE A 9 23.34 -18.48 -1.49
C PHE A 9 21.84 -18.27 -1.75
N ALA A 10 20.97 -18.91 -0.96
CA ALA A 10 19.52 -18.73 -1.06
C ALA A 10 19.11 -17.27 -0.76
N ALA A 11 19.70 -16.65 0.25
CA ALA A 11 19.46 -15.25 0.59
C ALA A 11 19.90 -14.31 -0.54
N LEU A 12 21.07 -14.54 -1.14
CA LEU A 12 21.56 -13.75 -2.27
C LEU A 12 20.68 -13.92 -3.50
N ALA A 13 20.27 -15.15 -3.83
CA ALA A 13 19.36 -15.43 -4.94
C ALA A 13 18.01 -14.73 -4.75
N LEU A 14 17.44 -14.76 -3.55
CA LEU A 14 16.22 -14.08 -3.21
C LEU A 14 16.37 -12.55 -3.33
N LEU A 15 17.48 -12.01 -2.85
CA LEU A 15 17.79 -10.58 -2.95
C LEU A 15 17.91 -10.15 -4.39
N LEU A 16 18.60 -10.90 -5.24
CA LEU A 16 18.73 -10.61 -6.67
C LEU A 16 17.38 -10.74 -7.39
N PHE A 17 16.57 -11.71 -7.02
CA PHE A 17 15.24 -11.89 -7.58
C PHE A 17 14.31 -10.73 -7.25
N VAL A 18 14.35 -10.21 -6.02
CA VAL A 18 13.49 -9.08 -5.57
C VAL A 18 14.06 -7.74 -6.02
N ALA A 19 15.37 -7.53 -5.85
CA ALA A 19 16.00 -6.24 -6.17
C ALA A 19 16.28 -6.08 -7.68
N GLY A 20 16.49 -7.17 -8.41
CA GLY A 20 16.85 -7.15 -9.84
C GLY A 20 15.90 -6.32 -10.70
N PRO A 21 14.58 -6.56 -10.65
CA PRO A 21 13.61 -5.76 -11.41
C PRO A 21 13.63 -4.27 -11.04
N ILE A 22 13.82 -3.96 -9.76
CA ILE A 22 13.87 -2.57 -9.27
C ILE A 22 15.13 -1.87 -9.80
N VAL A 23 16.27 -2.53 -9.69
CA VAL A 23 17.55 -2.04 -10.20
C VAL A 23 17.48 -1.85 -11.72
N TRP A 24 16.88 -2.82 -12.43
CA TRP A 24 16.66 -2.73 -13.87
C TRP A 24 15.82 -1.50 -14.24
N LEU A 25 14.70 -1.27 -13.57
CA LEU A 25 13.87 -0.08 -13.78
C LEU A 25 14.62 1.22 -13.50
N ALA A 26 15.42 1.24 -12.42
CA ALA A 26 16.24 2.40 -12.08
C ALA A 26 17.27 2.69 -13.19
N PHE A 27 17.93 1.68 -13.73
CA PHE A 27 18.84 1.87 -14.88
C PHE A 27 18.11 2.37 -16.13
N HIS A 28 16.91 1.85 -16.41
CA HIS A 28 16.11 2.32 -17.54
C HIS A 28 15.72 3.80 -17.44
N ALA A 29 15.49 4.31 -16.23
CA ALA A 29 15.17 5.71 -16.01
C ALA A 29 16.29 6.68 -16.45
N PHE A 30 17.51 6.18 -16.59
CA PHE A 30 18.69 6.95 -16.99
C PHE A 30 19.31 6.48 -18.30
N ALA A 31 18.77 5.45 -18.94
CA ALA A 31 19.32 4.90 -20.19
C ALA A 31 18.94 5.74 -21.41
N THR A 32 19.88 5.99 -22.33
CA THR A 32 19.58 6.64 -23.61
C THR A 32 18.84 5.70 -24.56
N GLU A 33 19.51 4.69 -25.06
CA GLU A 33 18.94 3.62 -25.86
C GLU A 33 19.32 2.28 -25.28
N TRP A 34 18.31 1.50 -24.92
CA TRP A 34 18.51 0.15 -24.40
C TRP A 34 17.51 -0.79 -25.04
N ARG A 35 17.95 -1.46 -26.10
CA ARG A 35 17.14 -2.41 -26.86
C ARG A 35 17.77 -3.79 -26.83
N VAL A 36 16.94 -4.81 -26.71
CA VAL A 36 17.36 -6.20 -26.88
C VAL A 36 18.02 -6.35 -28.28
N PRO A 37 19.19 -7.01 -28.38
CA PRO A 37 19.83 -7.94 -27.42
C PRO A 37 20.89 -7.31 -26.50
N ASN A 38 21.03 -6.01 -26.41
CA ASN A 38 22.09 -5.37 -25.62
C ASN A 38 21.91 -5.61 -24.13
N LEU A 39 22.96 -6.07 -23.45
CA LEU A 39 22.98 -6.27 -22.02
C LEU A 39 23.14 -4.98 -21.22
N LEU A 40 23.71 -3.94 -21.83
CA LEU A 40 23.96 -2.64 -21.20
C LEU A 40 23.40 -1.54 -22.10
N PRO A 41 23.00 -0.38 -21.51
CA PRO A 41 22.54 0.78 -22.27
C PRO A 41 23.68 1.39 -23.06
N ALA A 42 23.37 2.04 -24.19
CA ALA A 42 24.34 2.74 -25.03
C ALA A 42 24.96 3.95 -24.31
N GLY A 43 24.25 4.56 -23.35
CA GLY A 43 24.72 5.66 -22.53
C GLY A 43 23.71 6.02 -21.44
N LEU A 44 24.06 6.99 -20.62
CA LEU A 44 23.20 7.52 -19.56
C LEU A 44 22.74 8.94 -19.93
N THR A 45 21.49 9.26 -19.57
CA THR A 45 20.88 10.57 -19.84
C THR A 45 19.90 10.97 -18.75
N PHE A 46 19.72 12.27 -18.56
CA PHE A 46 18.65 12.85 -17.75
C PHE A 46 17.49 13.41 -18.61
N GLU A 47 17.55 13.21 -19.91
CA GLU A 47 16.57 13.76 -20.86
C GLU A 47 15.13 13.34 -20.54
N TRP A 48 14.94 12.08 -20.13
CA TRP A 48 13.62 11.56 -19.75
C TRP A 48 13.02 12.31 -18.56
N TRP A 49 13.83 12.64 -17.58
CA TRP A 49 13.44 13.44 -16.43
C TRP A 49 13.05 14.86 -16.85
N GLY A 50 13.83 15.46 -17.76
CA GLY A 50 13.49 16.74 -18.35
C GLY A 50 12.16 16.71 -19.10
N LYS A 51 11.89 15.66 -19.86
CA LYS A 51 10.60 15.46 -20.55
C LYS A 51 9.43 15.29 -19.59
N VAL A 52 9.60 14.51 -18.52
CA VAL A 52 8.55 14.27 -17.52
C VAL A 52 8.21 15.57 -16.79
N PHE A 53 9.21 16.24 -16.23
CA PHE A 53 8.98 17.48 -15.47
C PHE A 53 8.70 18.69 -16.35
N GLY A 54 9.14 18.70 -17.60
CA GLY A 54 8.85 19.74 -18.57
C GLY A 54 7.48 19.63 -19.24
N THR A 55 6.76 18.50 -19.05
CA THR A 55 5.46 18.29 -19.65
C THR A 55 4.36 18.54 -18.60
N PRO A 56 3.55 19.62 -18.70
CA PRO A 56 2.55 19.99 -17.69
C PRO A 56 1.57 18.85 -17.35
N LYS A 57 1.19 18.05 -18.34
CA LYS A 57 0.30 16.90 -18.16
C LYS A 57 0.85 15.87 -17.17
N PHE A 58 2.15 15.54 -17.25
CA PHE A 58 2.77 14.59 -16.33
C PHE A 58 2.88 15.18 -14.92
N VAL A 59 3.28 16.43 -14.80
CA VAL A 59 3.37 17.11 -13.51
C VAL A 59 2.00 17.15 -12.84
N THR A 60 0.95 17.55 -13.56
CA THR A 60 -0.42 17.54 -13.03
C THR A 60 -0.86 16.14 -12.61
N SER A 61 -0.52 15.10 -13.39
CA SER A 61 -0.85 13.71 -13.03
C SER A 61 -0.14 13.25 -11.76
N ILE A 62 1.11 13.65 -11.56
CA ILE A 62 1.88 13.34 -10.34
C ILE A 62 1.25 14.03 -9.13
N LEU A 63 0.91 15.32 -9.25
CA LEU A 63 0.28 16.09 -8.18
C LEU A 63 -1.10 15.53 -7.81
N ASN A 64 -1.92 15.17 -8.80
CA ASN A 64 -3.21 14.53 -8.58
C ASN A 64 -3.05 13.17 -7.88
N SER A 65 -2.08 12.35 -8.29
CA SER A 65 -1.79 11.07 -7.64
C SER A 65 -1.37 11.26 -6.19
N LEU A 66 -0.54 12.26 -5.89
CA LEU A 66 -0.12 12.59 -4.53
C LEU A 66 -1.31 13.07 -3.69
N MET A 67 -2.14 13.96 -4.25
CA MET A 67 -3.36 14.45 -3.59
C MET A 67 -4.30 13.29 -3.24
N PHE A 68 -4.60 12.40 -4.20
CA PHE A 68 -5.46 11.25 -3.95
C PHE A 68 -4.85 10.25 -2.95
N ALA A 69 -3.53 10.02 -3.01
CA ALA A 69 -2.84 9.16 -2.06
C ALA A 69 -2.97 9.70 -0.63
N VAL A 70 -2.68 10.97 -0.41
CA VAL A 70 -2.80 11.61 0.91
C VAL A 70 -4.25 11.61 1.38
N LEU A 71 -5.18 12.07 0.54
CA LEU A 71 -6.59 12.19 0.90
C LEU A 71 -7.21 10.83 1.24
N SER A 72 -7.06 9.84 0.35
CA SER A 72 -7.65 8.52 0.57
C SER A 72 -7.03 7.79 1.77
N THR A 73 -5.70 7.88 1.94
CA THR A 73 -5.03 7.22 3.06
C THR A 73 -5.42 7.86 4.39
N THR A 74 -5.47 9.19 4.47
CA THR A 74 -5.88 9.90 5.69
C THR A 74 -7.31 9.56 6.07
N LEU A 75 -8.25 9.64 5.14
CA LEU A 75 -9.65 9.32 5.39
C LEU A 75 -9.85 7.85 5.77
N THR A 76 -9.17 6.94 5.07
CA THR A 76 -9.22 5.51 5.41
C THR A 76 -8.62 5.25 6.79
N ALA A 77 -7.50 5.88 7.12
CA ALA A 77 -6.86 5.74 8.43
C ALA A 77 -7.77 6.25 9.56
N LEU A 78 -8.41 7.42 9.39
CA LEU A 78 -9.35 7.96 10.37
C LEU A 78 -10.51 7.00 10.68
N ILE A 79 -11.00 6.27 9.69
CA ILE A 79 -12.09 5.28 9.86
C ILE A 79 -11.54 3.94 10.38
N CYS A 80 -10.43 3.47 9.83
CA CYS A 80 -9.93 2.13 10.09
C CYS A 80 -9.11 2.01 11.38
N MET A 81 -8.43 3.08 11.84
CA MET A 81 -7.61 3.01 13.06
C MET A 81 -8.43 2.73 14.33
N PRO A 82 -9.57 3.40 14.60
CA PRO A 82 -10.43 3.03 15.72
C PRO A 82 -10.95 1.59 15.61
N ALA A 83 -11.33 1.15 14.41
CA ALA A 83 -11.75 -0.24 14.19
C ALA A 83 -10.61 -1.22 14.44
N ALA A 84 -9.41 -0.92 13.95
CA ALA A 84 -8.21 -1.72 14.15
C ALA A 84 -7.84 -1.83 15.63
N TYR A 85 -7.97 -0.73 16.39
CA TYR A 85 -7.78 -0.75 17.83
C TYR A 85 -8.80 -1.67 18.52
N ALA A 86 -10.09 -1.55 18.18
CA ALA A 86 -11.11 -2.43 18.70
C ALA A 86 -10.82 -3.91 18.40
N PHE A 87 -10.45 -4.21 17.17
CA PHE A 87 -10.02 -5.56 16.76
C PHE A 87 -8.72 -6.02 17.41
N GLY A 88 -7.79 -5.15 17.72
CA GLY A 88 -6.51 -5.50 18.36
C GLY A 88 -6.63 -5.70 19.88
N ARG A 89 -7.40 -4.84 20.55
CA ARG A 89 -7.43 -4.71 22.03
C ARG A 89 -8.70 -5.21 22.70
N MET A 90 -9.86 -5.03 22.06
CA MET A 90 -11.13 -5.39 22.65
C MET A 90 -11.48 -6.86 22.37
N GLN A 91 -12.12 -7.50 23.35
CA GLN A 91 -12.66 -8.84 23.22
C GLN A 91 -14.18 -8.73 23.10
N PHE A 92 -14.70 -9.02 21.92
CA PHE A 92 -16.15 -9.04 21.68
C PHE A 92 -16.53 -10.26 20.82
N PRO A 93 -17.77 -10.75 20.93
CA PRO A 93 -18.22 -11.90 20.16
C PRO A 93 -18.19 -11.55 18.65
N GLY A 94 -17.75 -12.52 17.83
CA GLY A 94 -17.68 -12.34 16.39
C GLY A 94 -16.42 -11.61 15.86
N ARG A 95 -15.54 -11.10 16.72
CA ARG A 95 -14.29 -10.41 16.32
C ARG A 95 -13.51 -11.12 15.24
N THR A 96 -13.22 -12.41 15.43
CA THR A 96 -12.43 -13.20 14.49
C THR A 96 -13.17 -13.40 13.17
N VAL A 97 -14.48 -13.64 13.22
CA VAL A 97 -15.32 -13.80 12.03
C VAL A 97 -15.35 -12.52 11.21
N MET A 98 -15.48 -11.35 11.87
CA MET A 98 -15.47 -10.04 11.20
C MET A 98 -14.11 -9.75 10.55
N LEU A 99 -12.99 -10.02 11.26
CA LEU A 99 -11.64 -9.85 10.69
C LEU A 99 -11.41 -10.78 9.51
N LEU A 100 -11.77 -12.06 9.62
CA LEU A 100 -11.64 -13.02 8.53
C LEU A 100 -12.55 -12.65 7.36
N GLY A 101 -13.79 -12.21 7.62
CA GLY A 101 -14.72 -11.73 6.61
C GLY A 101 -14.15 -10.52 5.85
N LEU A 102 -13.58 -9.55 6.57
CA LEU A 102 -12.92 -8.40 5.96
C LEU A 102 -11.76 -8.85 5.06
N PHE A 103 -10.93 -9.78 5.52
CA PHE A 103 -9.82 -10.31 4.73
C PHE A 103 -10.29 -11.13 3.54
N ALA A 104 -11.37 -11.89 3.68
CA ALA A 104 -11.95 -12.72 2.62
C ALA A 104 -12.42 -11.91 1.41
N THR A 105 -12.71 -10.60 1.58
CA THR A 105 -13.05 -9.72 0.46
C THR A 105 -11.93 -9.62 -0.58
N ASN A 106 -10.67 -9.85 -0.18
CA ASN A 106 -9.54 -9.90 -1.13
C ASN A 106 -9.51 -11.17 -2.00
N ALA A 107 -10.23 -12.22 -1.62
CA ALA A 107 -10.32 -13.46 -2.39
C ALA A 107 -11.27 -13.36 -3.60
N PHE A 108 -12.14 -12.34 -3.62
CA PHE A 108 -13.03 -12.12 -4.74
C PHE A 108 -12.32 -11.52 -5.96
N PRO A 109 -12.72 -11.92 -7.18
CA PRO A 109 -12.19 -11.33 -8.41
C PRO A 109 -12.50 -9.82 -8.44
N LYS A 110 -11.46 -8.99 -8.31
CA LYS A 110 -11.62 -7.52 -8.23
C LYS A 110 -12.31 -6.93 -9.47
N MET A 111 -12.11 -7.54 -10.64
CA MET A 111 -12.73 -7.07 -11.89
C MET A 111 -14.27 -7.07 -11.84
N GLY A 112 -14.89 -8.15 -11.33
CA GLY A 112 -16.34 -8.19 -11.18
C GLY A 112 -16.87 -7.16 -10.19
N LEU A 113 -16.13 -6.93 -9.09
CA LEU A 113 -16.47 -5.93 -8.11
C LEU A 113 -16.40 -4.51 -8.71
N PHE A 114 -15.38 -4.20 -9.49
CA PHE A 114 -15.22 -2.88 -10.12
C PHE A 114 -16.33 -2.56 -11.12
N VAL A 115 -16.81 -3.56 -11.87
CA VAL A 115 -17.96 -3.37 -12.79
C VAL A 115 -19.22 -2.96 -12.00
N SER A 116 -19.51 -3.62 -10.88
CA SER A 116 -20.66 -3.29 -10.03
C SER A 116 -20.50 -1.92 -9.37
N ILE A 117 -19.30 -1.56 -8.92
CA ILE A 117 -19.00 -0.23 -8.37
C ILE A 117 -19.17 0.84 -9.45
N ALA A 118 -18.71 0.58 -10.68
CA ALA A 118 -18.87 1.53 -11.78
C ALA A 118 -20.35 1.85 -12.06
N ALA A 119 -21.24 0.85 -12.03
CA ALA A 119 -22.66 1.05 -12.19
C ALA A 119 -23.25 1.99 -11.10
N LEU A 120 -22.83 1.78 -9.82
CA LEU A 120 -23.21 2.66 -8.72
C LEU A 120 -22.65 4.10 -8.91
N TYR A 121 -21.43 4.21 -9.39
CA TYR A 121 -20.79 5.51 -9.61
C TYR A 121 -21.50 6.31 -10.69
N TYR A 122 -21.96 5.66 -11.75
CA TYR A 122 -22.82 6.31 -12.75
C TYR A 122 -24.15 6.76 -12.15
N ALA A 123 -24.80 5.91 -11.34
CA ALA A 123 -26.08 6.24 -10.72
C ALA A 123 -25.98 7.42 -9.74
N PHE A 124 -24.85 7.58 -9.04
CA PHE A 124 -24.63 8.66 -8.08
C PHE A 124 -23.81 9.84 -8.64
N ASN A 125 -23.53 9.88 -9.95
CA ASN A 125 -22.71 10.90 -10.60
C ASN A 125 -21.32 11.08 -9.94
N LEU A 126 -20.71 9.98 -9.50
CA LEU A 126 -19.38 9.98 -8.86
C LEU A 126 -18.25 9.75 -9.87
N MET A 127 -18.55 9.44 -11.14
CA MET A 127 -17.54 9.26 -12.17
C MET A 127 -16.76 10.55 -12.39
N GLU A 128 -15.44 10.42 -12.55
CA GLU A 128 -14.50 11.53 -12.80
C GLU A 128 -14.50 12.63 -11.73
N THR A 129 -15.03 12.34 -10.55
CA THR A 129 -15.04 13.28 -9.43
C THR A 129 -13.97 12.96 -8.39
N ILE A 130 -13.52 14.00 -7.67
CA ILE A 130 -12.55 13.82 -6.56
C ILE A 130 -13.10 12.85 -5.49
N PRO A 131 -14.35 12.99 -4.97
CA PRO A 131 -14.87 12.04 -4.00
C PRO A 131 -15.00 10.62 -4.57
N GLY A 132 -15.40 10.46 -5.83
CA GLY A 132 -15.48 9.13 -6.44
C GLY A 132 -14.13 8.42 -6.48
N VAL A 133 -13.09 9.07 -6.99
CA VAL A 133 -11.74 8.52 -7.02
C VAL A 133 -11.24 8.23 -5.61
N THR A 134 -11.46 9.13 -4.66
CA THR A 134 -11.06 8.94 -3.26
C THR A 134 -11.72 7.70 -2.65
N ILE A 135 -13.03 7.54 -2.79
CA ILE A 135 -13.78 6.38 -2.28
C ILE A 135 -13.27 5.08 -2.93
N ALA A 136 -13.00 5.07 -4.23
CA ALA A 136 -12.46 3.89 -4.91
C ALA A 136 -11.11 3.45 -4.32
N HIS A 137 -10.21 4.40 -4.04
CA HIS A 137 -8.94 4.12 -3.37
C HIS A 137 -9.13 3.65 -1.92
N MET A 138 -10.06 4.27 -1.17
CA MET A 138 -10.38 3.86 0.20
C MET A 138 -10.84 2.41 0.27
N LEU A 139 -11.73 1.97 -0.63
CA LEU A 139 -12.21 0.59 -0.69
C LEU A 139 -11.07 -0.42 -0.85
N GLY A 140 -10.04 -0.09 -1.63
CA GLY A 140 -8.85 -0.91 -1.79
C GLY A 140 -7.95 -0.97 -0.56
N GLN A 141 -8.01 0.04 0.30
CA GLN A 141 -7.09 0.20 1.46
C GLN A 141 -7.68 -0.34 2.77
N VAL A 142 -9.02 -0.39 2.92
CA VAL A 142 -9.72 -0.74 4.18
C VAL A 142 -9.19 -2.01 4.83
N VAL A 143 -8.97 -3.07 4.06
CA VAL A 143 -8.51 -4.35 4.59
C VAL A 143 -7.14 -4.23 5.24
N PHE A 144 -6.18 -3.65 4.52
CA PHE A 144 -4.81 -3.53 5.01
C PHE A 144 -4.68 -2.52 6.15
N LEU A 145 -5.39 -1.38 6.07
CA LEU A 145 -5.40 -0.36 7.12
C LEU A 145 -6.20 -0.77 8.37
N THR A 146 -6.97 -1.84 8.30
CA THR A 146 -7.59 -2.45 9.49
C THR A 146 -6.74 -3.60 10.02
N TRP A 147 -6.33 -4.53 9.16
CA TRP A 147 -5.66 -5.76 9.56
C TRP A 147 -4.27 -5.54 10.15
N ILE A 148 -3.42 -4.76 9.46
CA ILE A 148 -2.04 -4.54 9.89
C ILE A 148 -1.97 -3.79 11.23
N PRO A 149 -2.67 -2.65 11.42
CA PRO A 149 -2.69 -2.00 12.71
C PRO A 149 -3.34 -2.84 13.82
N ALA A 150 -4.40 -3.62 13.52
CA ALA A 150 -4.99 -4.51 14.52
C ALA A 150 -3.98 -5.55 15.05
N ALA A 151 -3.18 -6.14 14.15
CA ALA A 151 -2.10 -7.04 14.56
C ALA A 151 -1.02 -6.31 15.37
N SER A 152 -0.67 -5.09 15.00
CA SER A 152 0.29 -4.26 15.73
C SER A 152 -0.22 -3.90 17.13
N PHE A 153 -1.48 -3.48 17.26
CA PHE A 153 -2.10 -3.23 18.56
C PHE A 153 -2.15 -4.49 19.42
N ALA A 154 -2.46 -5.65 18.84
CA ALA A 154 -2.49 -6.92 19.58
C ALA A 154 -1.10 -7.34 20.09
N ALA A 155 -0.02 -6.96 19.41
CA ALA A 155 1.36 -7.32 19.75
C ALA A 155 1.91 -6.51 20.95
N VAL A 156 1.38 -5.34 21.25
CA VAL A 156 1.83 -4.52 22.39
C VAL A 156 1.41 -5.17 23.71
N PRO A 157 2.34 -5.45 24.65
CA PRO A 157 2.01 -6.01 25.96
C PRO A 157 1.10 -5.09 26.78
N ARG A 158 0.02 -5.63 27.37
CA ARG A 158 -0.92 -4.85 28.20
C ARG A 158 -0.25 -4.16 29.38
N ARG A 159 0.82 -4.76 29.93
CA ARG A 159 1.59 -4.18 31.05
C ARG A 159 2.12 -2.76 30.76
N LEU A 160 2.38 -2.43 29.50
CA LEU A 160 2.83 -1.08 29.13
C LEU A 160 1.71 -0.06 29.21
N GLU A 161 0.49 -0.45 28.87
CA GLU A 161 -0.70 0.40 29.00
C GLU A 161 -1.07 0.59 30.48
N ASP A 162 -1.04 -0.49 31.27
CA ASP A 162 -1.31 -0.44 32.70
C ASP A 162 -0.30 0.46 33.44
N ALA A 163 0.98 0.41 33.07
CA ALA A 163 2.01 1.29 33.63
C ALA A 163 1.73 2.77 33.30
N CYS A 164 1.29 3.07 32.07
CA CYS A 164 0.94 4.44 31.66
C CYS A 164 -0.28 4.97 32.45
N LEU A 165 -1.28 4.13 32.68
CA LEU A 165 -2.48 4.50 33.47
C LEU A 165 -2.16 4.77 34.91
N LEU A 166 -1.23 4.01 35.53
CA LEU A 166 -0.78 4.26 36.92
C LEU A 166 -0.10 5.64 37.04
N TYR A 167 0.75 6.03 36.09
CA TYR A 167 1.42 7.33 36.12
C TYR A 167 0.48 8.53 35.85
N THR A 168 -0.61 8.32 35.10
CA THR A 168 -1.59 9.40 34.84
C THR A 168 -2.69 9.49 35.86
N SER A 169 -2.90 8.47 36.72
CA SER A 169 -3.89 8.48 37.80
C SER A 169 -3.43 9.26 39.04
N ASP A 170 -2.12 9.49 39.18
CA ASP A 170 -1.54 10.19 40.33
C ASP A 170 -1.28 11.70 40.06
N ALA A 171 -1.73 12.24 38.93
CA ALA A 171 -1.66 13.65 38.54
C ALA A 171 -3.05 14.32 38.55
#